data_af012107f518574793ea99f5c153f7a7
#
_entry.id   af012107f518574793ea99f5c153f7a7
#
_cell.length_a   1.000
_cell.length_b   1.000
_cell.length_c   1.000
_cell.angle_alpha   90.00
_cell.angle_beta   90.00
_cell.angle_gamma   90.00
#
_symmetry.space_group_name_H-M   'P 1'
#
loop_
_entity.id
_entity.type
_entity.pdbx_description
1 polymer ?
#
loop_
_entity_poly.entity_id
_entity_poly.type
_entity_poly.pdbx_seq_one_letter_code
_entity_poly.pdbx_strand_id
1 'polypeptide(L)'
;MDKMLKIAVAGTGYVGLSIATLLAQHHEVCAIDVIPAKVDLINRRKSPIRDEYIEKYLAEKELKLTATLDPAQAYSGADFVVIAAPTNYDSRTQHFDTSAVEAVIQLVMRYNPNAVMVIKSTIPVGYTVSVREKFGSSNIIFSPEFLRESKALYDNLYPSRIIVGTDLNDPRLVEAAHTFAALLQEGAIKENIDTLFMGFTEAEAVKLFANTYLALRVAGHLRREQGPEYPADHRRCLP
;
A
#
# COMPACT_ATOMS: atom_id res chain seq x y z
N MET A 1 21.45 -9.43 2.62
CA MET A 1 20.44 -10.51 2.80
C MET A 1 20.63 -11.50 1.66
N ASP A 2 21.04 -12.73 1.96
CA ASP A 2 21.43 -13.68 0.89
C ASP A 2 20.29 -14.59 0.40
N LYS A 3 19.06 -14.40 0.89
CA LYS A 3 17.93 -15.27 0.49
C LYS A 3 16.97 -14.49 -0.42
N MET A 4 16.84 -14.96 -1.67
CA MET A 4 15.78 -14.49 -2.57
C MET A 4 14.42 -14.94 -2.03
N LEU A 5 13.52 -13.98 -1.79
CA LEU A 5 12.16 -14.23 -1.32
C LEU A 5 11.17 -14.27 -2.48
N LYS A 6 10.05 -14.94 -2.27
CA LYS A 6 8.90 -14.95 -3.18
C LYS A 6 7.82 -14.03 -2.63
N ILE A 7 7.45 -13.04 -3.39
CA ILE A 7 6.51 -12.01 -2.97
C ILE A 7 5.36 -11.94 -3.96
N ALA A 8 4.14 -12.08 -3.46
CA ALA A 8 2.96 -11.80 -4.24
C ALA A 8 2.48 -10.36 -3.99
N VAL A 9 1.98 -9.69 -5.03
CA VAL A 9 1.41 -8.35 -4.90
C VAL A 9 0.01 -8.34 -5.50
N ALA A 10 -1.00 -8.19 -4.65
CA ALA A 10 -2.41 -8.17 -5.03
C ALA A 10 -2.90 -6.76 -5.35
N GLY A 11 -3.26 -6.55 -6.61
CA GLY A 11 -3.61 -5.25 -7.19
C GLY A 11 -2.45 -4.59 -7.91
N THR A 12 -2.68 -4.13 -9.14
CA THR A 12 -1.68 -3.49 -10.01
C THR A 12 -2.05 -2.04 -10.32
N GLY A 13 -2.60 -1.34 -9.32
CA GLY A 13 -2.72 0.11 -9.30
C GLY A 13 -1.39 0.79 -8.96
N TYR A 14 -1.42 2.09 -8.67
CA TYR A 14 -0.21 2.87 -8.36
C TYR A 14 0.58 2.28 -7.18
N VAL A 15 -0.08 1.92 -6.10
CA VAL A 15 0.55 1.34 -4.90
C VAL A 15 1.14 -0.03 -5.22
N GLY A 16 0.33 -0.96 -5.74
CA GLY A 16 0.77 -2.34 -5.94
C GLY A 16 1.84 -2.46 -7.01
N LEU A 17 1.68 -1.81 -8.18
CA LEU A 17 2.66 -1.95 -9.25
C LEU A 17 3.99 -1.27 -8.90
N SER A 18 3.97 -0.14 -8.19
CA SER A 18 5.21 0.50 -7.75
C SER A 18 5.99 -0.36 -6.75
N ILE A 19 5.29 -0.99 -5.79
CA ILE A 19 5.91 -1.93 -4.84
C ILE A 19 6.40 -3.18 -5.57
N ALA A 20 5.60 -3.74 -6.49
CA ALA A 20 6.01 -4.90 -7.28
C ALA A 20 7.28 -4.62 -8.10
N THR A 21 7.35 -3.45 -8.74
CA THR A 21 8.53 -3.01 -9.50
C THR A 21 9.74 -2.79 -8.59
N LEU A 22 9.54 -2.16 -7.41
CA LEU A 22 10.59 -1.92 -6.43
C LEU A 22 11.22 -3.24 -5.97
N LEU A 23 10.40 -4.20 -5.53
CA LEU A 23 10.85 -5.46 -4.97
C LEU A 23 11.41 -6.43 -6.02
N ALA A 24 10.92 -6.35 -7.26
CA ALA A 24 11.35 -7.21 -8.34
C ALA A 24 12.80 -6.94 -8.82
N GLN A 25 13.44 -5.87 -8.33
CA GLN A 25 14.86 -5.62 -8.56
C GLN A 25 15.74 -6.69 -7.90
N HIS A 26 15.30 -7.24 -6.77
CA HIS A 26 16.10 -8.15 -5.92
C HIS A 26 15.42 -9.50 -5.66
N HIS A 27 14.08 -9.58 -5.73
CA HIS A 27 13.27 -10.73 -5.32
C HIS A 27 12.35 -11.22 -6.43
N GLU A 28 11.86 -12.46 -6.32
CA GLU A 28 10.84 -13.01 -7.21
C GLU A 28 9.48 -12.41 -6.87
N VAL A 29 8.89 -11.64 -7.78
CA VAL A 29 7.59 -10.99 -7.58
C VAL A 29 6.57 -11.50 -8.57
N CYS A 30 5.42 -11.94 -8.04
CA CYS A 30 4.23 -12.28 -8.81
C CYS A 30 3.12 -11.28 -8.52
N ALA A 31 2.82 -10.39 -9.46
CA ALA A 31 1.70 -9.47 -9.36
C ALA A 31 0.40 -10.18 -9.77
N ILE A 32 -0.68 -9.94 -9.04
CA ILE A 32 -2.00 -10.47 -9.39
C ILE A 32 -3.02 -9.33 -9.51
N ASP A 33 -3.79 -9.37 -10.58
CA ASP A 33 -4.91 -8.43 -10.80
C ASP A 33 -6.10 -9.19 -11.41
N VAL A 34 -7.28 -8.65 -11.28
CA VAL A 34 -8.52 -9.23 -11.86
C VAL A 34 -8.73 -8.79 -13.32
N ILE A 35 -7.92 -7.85 -13.82
CA ILE A 35 -8.06 -7.27 -15.17
C ILE A 35 -7.03 -7.89 -16.12
N PRO A 36 -7.47 -8.76 -17.08
CA PRO A 36 -6.55 -9.46 -17.98
C PRO A 36 -5.61 -8.55 -18.77
N ALA A 37 -6.12 -7.41 -19.23
CA ALA A 37 -5.35 -6.45 -20.01
C ALA A 37 -4.15 -5.87 -19.22
N LYS A 38 -4.29 -5.68 -17.92
CA LYS A 38 -3.18 -5.21 -17.06
C LYS A 38 -2.10 -6.29 -16.90
N VAL A 39 -2.53 -7.53 -16.67
CA VAL A 39 -1.62 -8.68 -16.54
C VAL A 39 -0.81 -8.86 -17.83
N ASP A 40 -1.47 -8.79 -18.99
CA ASP A 40 -0.81 -8.89 -20.30
C ASP A 40 0.22 -7.77 -20.53
N LEU A 41 -0.12 -6.53 -20.19
CA LEU A 41 0.79 -5.40 -20.31
C LEU A 41 2.04 -5.59 -19.44
N ILE A 42 1.89 -5.95 -18.17
CA ILE A 42 3.01 -6.15 -17.24
C ILE A 42 3.95 -7.26 -17.74
N ASN A 43 3.40 -8.39 -18.21
CA ASN A 43 4.19 -9.49 -18.76
C ASN A 43 4.93 -9.11 -20.06
N ARG A 44 4.43 -8.13 -20.81
CA ARG A 44 5.10 -7.52 -21.96
C ARG A 44 6.01 -6.35 -21.59
N ARG A 45 6.31 -6.15 -20.29
CA ARG A 45 7.14 -5.04 -19.82
C ARG A 45 6.58 -3.66 -20.15
N LYS A 46 5.24 -3.52 -20.14
CA LYS A 46 4.53 -2.26 -20.34
C LYS A 46 3.71 -1.92 -19.10
N SER A 47 3.70 -0.65 -18.74
CA SER A 47 2.91 -0.19 -17.60
C SER A 47 1.43 -0.04 -17.98
N PRO A 48 0.50 -0.60 -17.17
CA PRO A 48 -0.93 -0.36 -17.34
C PRO A 48 -1.40 0.98 -16.72
N ILE A 49 -0.51 1.72 -16.10
CA ILE A 49 -0.77 3.01 -15.45
C ILE A 49 0.26 4.04 -15.88
N ARG A 50 -0.08 5.33 -15.75
CA ARG A 50 0.83 6.44 -16.09
C ARG A 50 1.74 6.76 -14.92
N ASP A 51 2.95 6.24 -14.95
CA ASP A 51 4.03 6.55 -14.01
C ASP A 51 5.36 6.39 -14.77
N GLU A 52 6.04 7.50 -15.01
CA GLU A 52 7.26 7.58 -15.81
C GLU A 52 8.35 6.63 -15.29
N TYR A 53 8.50 6.52 -13.98
CA TYR A 53 9.51 5.66 -13.39
C TYR A 53 9.14 4.17 -13.51
N ILE A 54 7.87 3.80 -13.38
CA ILE A 54 7.42 2.42 -13.61
C ILE A 54 7.63 2.05 -15.08
N GLU A 55 7.23 2.92 -16.02
CA GLU A 55 7.42 2.70 -17.45
C GLU A 55 8.90 2.49 -17.79
N LYS A 56 9.77 3.35 -17.25
CA LYS A 56 11.22 3.26 -17.43
C LYS A 56 11.79 1.97 -16.85
N TYR A 57 11.43 1.62 -15.60
CA TYR A 57 11.96 0.42 -14.95
C TYR A 57 11.50 -0.87 -15.64
N LEU A 58 10.25 -0.95 -16.07
CA LEU A 58 9.75 -2.10 -16.84
C LEU A 58 10.49 -2.26 -18.18
N ALA A 59 10.85 -1.16 -18.84
CA ALA A 59 11.52 -1.19 -20.13
C ALA A 59 13.04 -1.46 -20.02
N GLU A 60 13.71 -0.92 -19.00
CA GLU A 60 15.18 -0.85 -18.95
C GLU A 60 15.82 -1.78 -17.92
N LYS A 61 15.08 -2.22 -16.88
CA LYS A 61 15.64 -3.02 -15.80
C LYS A 61 15.32 -4.52 -15.94
N GLU A 62 16.26 -5.35 -15.56
CA GLU A 62 16.00 -6.77 -15.35
C GLU A 62 15.19 -6.95 -14.06
N LEU A 63 13.87 -7.05 -14.19
CA LEU A 63 12.97 -7.26 -13.08
C LEU A 63 12.54 -8.74 -13.04
N LYS A 64 12.63 -9.35 -11.86
CA LYS A 64 12.08 -10.69 -11.61
C LYS A 64 10.57 -10.59 -11.33
N LEU A 65 9.85 -9.96 -12.26
CA LEU A 65 8.43 -9.66 -12.18
C LEU A 65 7.65 -10.48 -13.19
N THR A 66 6.62 -11.18 -12.70
CA THR A 66 5.58 -11.82 -13.48
C THR A 66 4.21 -11.31 -13.04
N ALA A 67 3.19 -11.45 -13.90
CA ALA A 67 1.83 -11.12 -13.55
C ALA A 67 0.88 -12.26 -13.93
N THR A 68 -0.17 -12.47 -13.13
CA THR A 68 -1.13 -13.56 -13.34
C THR A 68 -2.55 -13.16 -12.93
N LEU A 69 -3.53 -13.91 -13.44
CA LEU A 69 -4.92 -13.87 -12.99
C LEU A 69 -5.23 -14.99 -11.97
N ASP A 70 -4.29 -15.94 -11.80
CA ASP A 70 -4.49 -17.12 -10.98
C ASP A 70 -3.98 -16.93 -9.55
N PRO A 71 -4.89 -16.89 -8.54
CA PRO A 71 -4.50 -16.76 -7.13
C PRO A 71 -3.65 -17.92 -6.62
N ALA A 72 -3.85 -19.14 -7.13
CA ALA A 72 -3.06 -20.29 -6.73
C ALA A 72 -1.60 -20.11 -7.16
N GLN A 73 -1.37 -19.66 -8.39
CA GLN A 73 -0.03 -19.37 -8.91
C GLN A 73 0.65 -18.23 -8.12
N ALA A 74 -0.10 -17.16 -7.77
CA ALA A 74 0.46 -16.01 -7.10
C ALA A 74 0.82 -16.30 -5.63
N TYR A 75 -0.07 -16.97 -4.89
CA TYR A 75 0.05 -17.06 -3.44
C TYR A 75 0.74 -18.33 -2.94
N SER A 76 0.68 -19.46 -3.71
CA SER A 76 1.33 -20.70 -3.27
C SER A 76 2.85 -20.52 -3.18
N GLY A 77 3.39 -20.67 -1.98
CA GLY A 77 4.83 -20.56 -1.73
C GLY A 77 5.36 -19.12 -1.63
N ALA A 78 4.48 -18.10 -1.59
CA ALA A 78 4.89 -16.74 -1.29
C ALA A 78 5.31 -16.60 0.19
N ASP A 79 6.45 -15.98 0.45
CA ASP A 79 6.87 -15.59 1.82
C ASP A 79 6.04 -14.40 2.31
N PHE A 80 5.79 -13.42 1.42
CA PHE A 80 4.96 -12.24 1.68
C PHE A 80 3.88 -12.06 0.62
N VAL A 81 2.71 -11.58 1.05
CA VAL A 81 1.63 -11.13 0.17
C VAL A 81 1.29 -9.68 0.47
N VAL A 82 1.66 -8.78 -0.43
CA VAL A 82 1.34 -7.35 -0.33
C VAL A 82 -0.06 -7.12 -0.89
N ILE A 83 -0.95 -6.58 -0.07
CA ILE A 83 -2.35 -6.31 -0.42
C ILE A 83 -2.50 -4.82 -0.74
N ALA A 84 -2.61 -4.51 -2.03
CA ALA A 84 -2.82 -3.17 -2.57
C ALA A 84 -4.15 -3.10 -3.36
N ALA A 85 -5.15 -3.82 -2.86
CA ALA A 85 -6.49 -3.82 -3.43
C ALA A 85 -7.18 -2.46 -3.19
N PRO A 86 -8.07 -2.02 -4.11
CA PRO A 86 -8.76 -0.75 -3.94
C PRO A 86 -9.67 -0.76 -2.70
N THR A 87 -9.70 0.38 -2.00
CA THR A 87 -10.63 0.66 -0.91
C THR A 87 -11.33 1.98 -1.23
N ASN A 88 -12.65 1.97 -1.28
CA ASN A 88 -13.44 3.15 -1.58
C ASN A 88 -14.08 3.69 -0.28
N TYR A 89 -14.04 4.99 -0.10
CA TYR A 89 -14.81 5.64 0.97
C TYR A 89 -16.14 6.12 0.41
N ASP A 90 -17.24 5.55 0.93
CA ASP A 90 -18.58 6.04 0.62
C ASP A 90 -18.95 7.16 1.60
N SER A 91 -18.92 8.41 1.12
CA SER A 91 -19.24 9.59 1.92
C SER A 91 -20.71 9.61 2.40
N ARG A 92 -21.62 8.88 1.76
CA ARG A 92 -23.03 8.82 2.12
C ARG A 92 -23.25 7.89 3.30
N THR A 93 -22.58 6.74 3.32
CA THR A 93 -22.64 5.77 4.42
C THR A 93 -21.56 5.99 5.46
N GLN A 94 -20.61 6.88 5.18
CA GLN A 94 -19.43 7.15 6.02
C GLN A 94 -18.62 5.88 6.32
N HIS A 95 -18.56 4.96 5.36
CA HIS A 95 -17.92 3.68 5.52
C HIS A 95 -16.87 3.42 4.44
N PHE A 96 -15.78 2.72 4.82
CA PHE A 96 -14.80 2.20 3.87
C PHE A 96 -15.27 0.84 3.34
N ASP A 97 -15.34 0.70 2.03
CA ASP A 97 -15.50 -0.61 1.41
C ASP A 97 -14.14 -1.32 1.37
N THR A 98 -13.98 -2.29 2.26
CA THR A 98 -12.78 -3.13 2.37
C THR A 98 -12.97 -4.52 1.77
N SER A 99 -14.06 -4.76 1.07
CA SER A 99 -14.44 -6.08 0.51
C SER A 99 -13.34 -6.68 -0.39
N ALA A 100 -12.67 -5.85 -1.19
CA ALA A 100 -11.58 -6.30 -2.05
C ALA A 100 -10.34 -6.75 -1.23
N VAL A 101 -10.02 -6.08 -0.13
CA VAL A 101 -8.94 -6.49 0.79
C VAL A 101 -9.29 -7.83 1.43
N GLU A 102 -10.51 -7.99 1.92
CA GLU A 102 -10.98 -9.22 2.53
C GLU A 102 -10.99 -10.40 1.54
N ALA A 103 -11.40 -10.16 0.29
CA ALA A 103 -11.37 -11.19 -0.75
C ALA A 103 -9.95 -11.68 -1.01
N VAL A 104 -8.94 -10.79 -1.02
CA VAL A 104 -7.54 -11.18 -1.13
C VAL A 104 -7.11 -12.01 0.08
N ILE A 105 -7.43 -11.59 1.31
CA ILE A 105 -7.10 -12.35 2.54
C ILE A 105 -7.69 -13.75 2.48
N GLN A 106 -8.95 -13.90 2.06
CA GLN A 106 -9.59 -15.22 1.90
C GLN A 106 -8.83 -16.12 0.93
N LEU A 107 -8.40 -15.57 -0.21
CA LEU A 107 -7.63 -16.33 -1.20
C LEU A 107 -6.25 -16.72 -0.66
N VAL A 108 -5.56 -15.81 0.04
CA VAL A 108 -4.28 -16.13 0.67
C VAL A 108 -4.45 -17.23 1.73
N MET A 109 -5.44 -17.11 2.60
CA MET A 109 -5.75 -18.14 3.61
C MET A 109 -6.05 -19.51 2.98
N ARG A 110 -6.67 -19.53 1.79
CA ARG A 110 -6.97 -20.77 1.07
C ARG A 110 -5.72 -21.42 0.46
N TYR A 111 -4.82 -20.63 -0.13
CA TYR A 111 -3.69 -21.17 -0.91
C TYR A 111 -2.37 -21.19 -0.13
N ASN A 112 -2.19 -20.29 0.83
CA ASN A 112 -0.98 -20.19 1.65
C ASN A 112 -1.22 -19.46 2.97
N PRO A 113 -1.83 -20.11 3.97
CA PRO A 113 -2.14 -19.47 5.26
C PRO A 113 -0.89 -19.06 6.06
N ASN A 114 0.30 -19.55 5.67
CA ASN A 114 1.55 -19.24 6.36
C ASN A 114 2.23 -17.96 5.84
N ALA A 115 1.82 -17.44 4.68
CA ALA A 115 2.35 -16.20 4.16
C ALA A 115 2.08 -15.02 5.09
N VAL A 116 3.04 -14.12 5.21
CA VAL A 116 2.79 -12.84 5.90
C VAL A 116 2.08 -11.89 4.94
N MET A 117 0.86 -11.51 5.29
CA MET A 117 0.05 -10.55 4.54
C MET A 117 0.36 -9.13 5.00
N VAL A 118 0.72 -8.25 4.07
CA VAL A 118 1.02 -6.85 4.34
C VAL A 118 -0.04 -5.98 3.68
N ILE A 119 -0.94 -5.41 4.47
CA ILE A 119 -1.96 -4.49 3.96
C ILE A 119 -1.29 -3.14 3.66
N LYS A 120 -1.36 -2.69 2.40
CA LYS A 120 -0.92 -1.38 1.92
C LYS A 120 -2.09 -0.47 1.55
N SER A 121 -3.28 -1.03 1.39
CA SER A 121 -4.50 -0.29 1.12
C SER A 121 -4.85 0.67 2.26
N THR A 122 -5.50 1.80 1.95
CA THR A 122 -5.99 2.73 2.97
C THR A 122 -7.18 2.10 3.69
N ILE A 123 -7.07 1.94 4.99
CA ILE A 123 -8.06 1.27 5.84
C ILE A 123 -8.39 2.14 7.06
N PRO A 124 -9.56 1.95 7.70
CA PRO A 124 -9.92 2.65 8.91
C PRO A 124 -9.09 2.19 10.10
N VAL A 125 -9.01 3.06 11.12
CA VAL A 125 -8.32 2.75 12.38
C VAL A 125 -9.00 1.58 13.10
N GLY A 126 -8.21 0.59 13.55
CA GLY A 126 -8.68 -0.65 14.18
C GLY A 126 -8.99 -1.79 13.20
N TYR A 127 -8.90 -1.55 11.90
CA TYR A 127 -9.24 -2.55 10.88
C TYR A 127 -8.33 -3.77 10.92
N THR A 128 -7.01 -3.58 11.05
CA THR A 128 -6.07 -4.70 11.04
C THR A 128 -6.35 -5.68 12.19
N VAL A 129 -6.67 -5.17 13.38
CA VAL A 129 -7.07 -6.01 14.51
C VAL A 129 -8.35 -6.77 14.20
N SER A 130 -9.39 -6.08 13.72
CA SER A 130 -10.69 -6.70 13.42
C SER A 130 -10.60 -7.76 12.32
N VAL A 131 -9.80 -7.54 11.27
CA VAL A 131 -9.65 -8.51 10.16
C VAL A 131 -8.81 -9.72 10.58
N ARG A 132 -7.83 -9.55 11.46
CA ARG A 132 -7.08 -10.66 12.08
C ARG A 132 -8.00 -11.57 12.88
N GLU A 133 -8.90 -11.00 13.69
CA GLU A 133 -9.90 -11.74 14.44
C GLU A 133 -10.92 -12.42 13.51
N LYS A 134 -11.44 -11.68 12.53
CA LYS A 134 -12.45 -12.18 11.58
C LYS A 134 -11.97 -13.41 10.81
N PHE A 135 -10.72 -13.42 10.37
CA PHE A 135 -10.14 -14.53 9.59
C PHE A 135 -9.34 -15.54 10.44
N GLY A 136 -9.21 -15.31 11.74
CA GLY A 136 -8.42 -16.15 12.62
C GLY A 136 -6.96 -16.24 12.22
N SER A 137 -6.39 -15.17 11.63
CA SER A 137 -5.02 -15.13 11.12
C SER A 137 -4.15 -14.18 11.92
N SER A 138 -3.06 -14.71 12.49
CA SER A 138 -2.02 -13.88 13.13
C SER A 138 -0.97 -13.36 12.13
N ASN A 139 -1.05 -13.71 10.83
CA ASN A 139 -0.04 -13.38 9.83
C ASN A 139 -0.36 -12.11 9.02
N ILE A 140 -1.04 -11.13 9.62
CA ILE A 140 -1.40 -9.89 8.94
C ILE A 140 -0.69 -8.73 9.64
N ILE A 141 0.03 -7.92 8.87
CA ILE A 141 0.63 -6.65 9.28
C ILE A 141 0.13 -5.51 8.40
N PHE A 142 0.33 -4.27 8.83
CA PHE A 142 -0.07 -3.08 8.10
C PHE A 142 1.15 -2.21 7.80
N SER A 143 1.27 -1.73 6.57
CA SER A 143 2.33 -0.78 6.21
C SER A 143 1.74 0.32 5.33
N PRO A 144 1.42 1.50 5.90
CA PRO A 144 0.87 2.61 5.13
C PRO A 144 1.85 3.08 4.03
N GLU A 145 1.29 3.69 3.00
CA GLU A 145 2.05 4.36 1.95
C GLU A 145 1.79 5.86 1.97
N PHE A 146 2.75 6.66 1.47
CA PHE A 146 2.68 8.13 1.42
C PHE A 146 3.05 8.65 0.03
N LEU A 147 2.78 7.86 -1.00
CA LEU A 147 3.13 8.15 -2.39
C LEU A 147 2.07 9.04 -3.08
N ARG A 148 2.51 9.68 -4.16
CA ARG A 148 1.67 10.39 -5.12
C ARG A 148 1.36 9.49 -6.30
N GLU A 149 0.11 9.43 -6.75
CA GLU A 149 -0.32 8.50 -7.80
C GLU A 149 0.56 8.54 -9.06
N SER A 150 0.84 9.72 -9.61
CA SER A 150 1.65 9.86 -10.82
C SER A 150 3.17 9.72 -10.63
N LYS A 151 3.64 9.52 -9.39
CA LYS A 151 5.06 9.39 -9.02
C LYS A 151 5.29 8.26 -8.01
N ALA A 152 4.48 7.22 -8.11
CA ALA A 152 4.44 6.16 -7.11
C ALA A 152 5.77 5.44 -6.95
N LEU A 153 6.43 5.05 -8.04
CA LEU A 153 7.73 4.40 -7.96
C LEU A 153 8.82 5.36 -7.49
N TYR A 154 8.81 6.61 -7.96
CA TYR A 154 9.77 7.62 -7.48
C TYR A 154 9.67 7.79 -5.95
N ASP A 155 8.45 7.90 -5.42
CA ASP A 155 8.24 8.07 -3.98
C ASP A 155 8.62 6.82 -3.18
N ASN A 156 8.58 5.62 -3.77
CA ASN A 156 9.10 4.39 -3.18
C ASN A 156 10.64 4.27 -3.30
N LEU A 157 11.25 4.82 -4.35
CA LEU A 157 12.71 4.88 -4.49
C LEU A 157 13.35 5.91 -3.53
N TYR A 158 12.60 6.97 -3.20
CA TYR A 158 13.02 8.05 -2.30
C TYR A 158 11.99 8.28 -1.19
N PRO A 159 11.69 7.27 -0.37
CA PRO A 159 10.63 7.39 0.62
C PRO A 159 10.99 8.41 1.71
N SER A 160 10.00 9.16 2.17
CA SER A 160 10.19 10.05 3.32
C SER A 160 10.46 9.27 4.60
N ARG A 161 9.77 8.16 4.75
CA ARG A 161 9.85 7.21 5.87
C ARG A 161 9.21 5.88 5.48
N ILE A 162 9.56 4.83 6.23
CA ILE A 162 8.89 3.53 6.18
C ILE A 162 8.21 3.32 7.53
N ILE A 163 6.94 2.92 7.53
CA ILE A 163 6.19 2.60 8.75
C ILE A 163 5.64 1.19 8.60
N VAL A 164 5.82 0.38 9.64
CA VAL A 164 5.22 -0.95 9.71
C VAL A 164 4.51 -1.11 11.05
N GLY A 165 3.20 -1.31 10.97
CA GLY A 165 2.33 -1.68 12.09
C GLY A 165 2.34 -3.19 12.28
N THR A 166 2.66 -3.65 13.49
CA THR A 166 2.76 -5.07 13.85
C THR A 166 2.25 -5.31 15.26
N ASP A 167 2.13 -6.57 15.64
CA ASP A 167 1.93 -6.96 17.04
C ASP A 167 3.29 -6.99 17.74
N LEU A 168 3.53 -5.98 18.57
CA LEU A 168 4.80 -5.84 19.29
C LEU A 168 5.06 -6.93 20.32
N ASN A 169 4.03 -7.71 20.68
CA ASN A 169 4.12 -8.83 21.62
C ASN A 169 4.34 -10.19 20.92
N ASP A 170 4.29 -10.24 19.58
CA ASP A 170 4.60 -11.44 18.79
C ASP A 170 5.98 -11.29 18.13
N PRO A 171 7.06 -11.91 18.70
CA PRO A 171 8.42 -11.78 18.17
C PRO A 171 8.53 -12.20 16.70
N ARG A 172 7.76 -13.21 16.27
CA ARG A 172 7.74 -13.70 14.88
C ARG A 172 7.19 -12.63 13.93
N LEU A 173 6.15 -11.93 14.35
CA LEU A 173 5.55 -10.89 13.55
C LEU A 173 6.39 -9.61 13.53
N VAL A 174 7.09 -9.32 14.63
CA VAL A 174 8.09 -8.24 14.70
C VAL A 174 9.23 -8.53 13.71
N GLU A 175 9.77 -9.76 13.69
CA GLU A 175 10.81 -10.17 12.72
C GLU A 175 10.31 -10.03 11.27
N ALA A 176 9.08 -10.46 10.99
CA ALA A 176 8.47 -10.30 9.68
C ALA A 176 8.32 -8.81 9.29
N ALA A 177 7.95 -7.94 10.22
CA ALA A 177 7.87 -6.50 10.01
C ALA A 177 9.23 -5.89 9.68
N HIS A 178 10.29 -6.28 10.41
CA HIS A 178 11.66 -5.85 10.13
C HIS A 178 12.14 -6.35 8.76
N THR A 179 11.84 -7.61 8.42
CA THR A 179 12.15 -8.18 7.11
C THR A 179 11.47 -7.39 6.00
N PHE A 180 10.17 -7.12 6.14
CA PHE A 180 9.44 -6.35 5.12
C PHE A 180 9.98 -4.92 4.96
N ALA A 181 10.31 -4.24 6.06
CA ALA A 181 10.94 -2.92 6.00
C ALA A 181 12.31 -2.96 5.29
N ALA A 182 13.12 -3.99 5.55
CA ALA A 182 14.40 -4.19 4.90
C ALA A 182 14.25 -4.41 3.38
N LEU A 183 13.21 -5.14 2.93
CA LEU A 183 12.91 -5.31 1.49
C LEU A 183 12.62 -3.97 0.81
N LEU A 184 11.89 -3.07 1.47
CA LEU A 184 11.62 -1.73 0.94
C LEU A 184 12.88 -0.87 0.89
N GLN A 185 13.73 -0.96 1.92
CA GLN A 185 15.02 -0.26 1.96
C GLN A 185 15.98 -0.75 0.89
N GLU A 186 16.05 -2.07 0.65
CA GLU A 186 16.91 -2.68 -0.37
C GLU A 186 16.55 -2.22 -1.79
N GLY A 187 15.25 -2.08 -2.09
CA GLY A 187 14.78 -1.58 -3.38
C GLY A 187 14.91 -0.07 -3.55
N ALA A 188 15.04 0.71 -2.47
CA ALA A 188 15.11 2.16 -2.49
C ALA A 188 16.51 2.65 -2.94
N ILE A 189 16.54 3.84 -3.55
CA ILE A 189 17.80 4.54 -3.86
C ILE A 189 18.23 5.42 -2.69
N LYS A 190 17.25 5.97 -1.95
CA LYS A 190 17.53 6.80 -0.79
C LYS A 190 18.19 5.97 0.31
N GLU A 191 19.31 6.45 0.81
CA GLU A 191 19.98 5.93 2.00
C GLU A 191 19.39 6.54 3.29
N ASN A 192 19.62 5.89 4.43
CA ASN A 192 19.23 6.35 5.76
C ASN A 192 17.74 6.74 5.87
N ILE A 193 16.87 5.79 5.53
CA ILE A 193 15.42 5.96 5.58
C ILE A 193 14.94 5.79 7.01
N ASP A 194 14.26 6.80 7.55
CA ASP A 194 13.57 6.70 8.84
C ASP A 194 12.56 5.55 8.81
N THR A 195 12.78 4.55 9.65
CA THR A 195 11.95 3.35 9.70
C THR A 195 11.36 3.18 11.09
N LEU A 196 10.04 3.15 11.17
CA LEU A 196 9.28 3.14 12.41
C LEU A 196 8.46 1.86 12.52
N PHE A 197 8.54 1.21 13.67
CA PHE A 197 7.73 0.04 14.03
C PHE A 197 6.80 0.43 15.19
N MET A 198 5.51 0.11 15.06
CA MET A 198 4.50 0.49 16.04
C MET A 198 3.34 -0.49 16.02
N GLY A 199 2.37 -0.33 16.93
CA GLY A 199 1.13 -1.10 16.91
C GLY A 199 0.29 -0.83 15.67
N PHE A 200 -0.65 -1.72 15.36
CA PHE A 200 -1.50 -1.59 14.17
C PHE A 200 -2.29 -0.28 14.17
N THR A 201 -2.95 0.01 15.28
CA THR A 201 -3.82 1.18 15.43
C THR A 201 -3.07 2.49 15.27
N GLU A 202 -1.84 2.55 15.79
CA GLU A 202 -0.96 3.72 15.66
C GLU A 202 -0.55 3.93 14.20
N ALA A 203 -0.17 2.86 13.49
CA ALA A 203 0.21 2.94 12.09
C ALA A 203 -0.96 3.37 11.18
N GLU A 204 -2.17 2.85 11.44
CA GLU A 204 -3.39 3.25 10.76
C GLU A 204 -3.75 4.71 11.03
N ALA A 205 -3.63 5.15 12.29
CA ALA A 205 -3.89 6.53 12.70
C ALA A 205 -2.91 7.51 12.02
N VAL A 206 -1.61 7.17 11.92
CA VAL A 206 -0.62 8.02 11.22
C VAL A 206 -1.04 8.24 9.77
N LYS A 207 -1.52 7.20 9.06
CA LYS A 207 -2.00 7.34 7.67
C LYS A 207 -3.21 8.25 7.58
N LEU A 208 -4.20 8.07 8.44
CA LEU A 208 -5.42 8.87 8.46
C LEU A 208 -5.13 10.34 8.76
N PHE A 209 -4.33 10.61 9.78
CA PHE A 209 -3.95 11.98 10.15
C PHE A 209 -3.13 12.67 9.07
N ALA A 210 -2.18 11.98 8.43
CA ALA A 210 -1.40 12.54 7.34
C ALA A 210 -2.29 12.96 6.16
N ASN A 211 -3.23 12.11 5.75
CA ASN A 211 -4.16 12.41 4.67
C ASN A 211 -5.10 13.58 5.02
N THR A 212 -5.65 13.61 6.24
CA THR A 212 -6.52 14.68 6.71
C THR A 212 -5.78 16.03 6.79
N TYR A 213 -4.55 16.02 7.29
CA TYR A 213 -3.71 17.23 7.34
C TYR A 213 -3.41 17.78 5.96
N LEU A 214 -3.08 16.91 4.99
CA LEU A 214 -2.87 17.34 3.60
C LEU A 214 -4.13 17.93 2.99
N ALA A 215 -5.29 17.32 3.20
CA ALA A 215 -6.57 17.84 2.72
C ALA A 215 -6.89 19.22 3.31
N LEU A 216 -6.65 19.42 4.61
CA LEU A 216 -6.83 20.74 5.28
C LEU A 216 -5.88 21.79 4.72
N ARG A 217 -4.61 21.45 4.43
CA ARG A 217 -3.67 22.38 3.82
C ARG A 217 -4.11 22.82 2.43
N VAL A 218 -4.56 21.89 1.59
CA VAL A 218 -5.05 22.19 0.24
C VAL A 218 -6.29 23.09 0.32
N ALA A 219 -7.26 22.77 1.18
CA ALA A 219 -8.46 23.58 1.37
C ALA A 219 -8.13 25.00 1.88
N GLY A 220 -7.16 25.12 2.79
CA GLY A 220 -6.70 26.42 3.29
C GLY A 220 -5.98 27.26 2.24
N HIS A 221 -5.26 26.63 1.31
CA HIS A 221 -4.59 27.32 0.21
C HIS A 221 -5.59 27.84 -0.81
N LEU A 222 -6.54 27.03 -1.22
CA LEU A 222 -7.63 27.41 -2.15
C LEU A 222 -8.45 28.59 -1.61
N ARG A 223 -8.74 28.63 -0.30
CA ARG A 223 -9.43 29.77 0.32
C ARG A 223 -8.62 31.07 0.27
N ARG A 224 -7.29 30.99 0.35
CA ARG A 224 -6.43 32.18 0.25
C ARG A 224 -6.34 32.72 -1.17
N GLU A 225 -6.35 31.85 -2.17
CA GLU A 225 -6.28 32.24 -3.58
C GLU A 225 -7.60 32.83 -4.10
N GLN A 226 -8.74 32.38 -3.56
CA GLN A 226 -10.06 32.88 -3.96
C GLN A 226 -10.45 34.20 -3.34
N GLY A 227 -9.65 34.74 -2.39
CA GLY A 227 -9.95 36.00 -1.68
C GLY A 227 -11.19 35.90 -0.79
N PRO A 228 -11.38 36.84 0.14
CA PRO A 228 -12.59 36.86 0.96
C PRO A 228 -13.76 37.45 0.19
N GLU A 229 -14.54 36.63 -0.53
CA GLU A 229 -15.94 36.96 -0.80
C GLU A 229 -16.75 36.71 0.49
N TYR A 230 -16.47 37.51 1.49
CA TYR A 230 -17.44 37.74 2.58
C TYR A 230 -18.28 38.96 2.21
N PRO A 231 -19.59 38.80 2.01
CA PRO A 231 -20.46 39.96 1.93
C PRO A 231 -20.31 40.70 3.28
N ALA A 232 -19.94 41.98 3.19
CA ALA A 232 -19.80 42.86 4.34
C ALA A 232 -21.20 43.25 4.89
N ASP A 233 -21.98 42.28 5.38
CA ASP A 233 -23.25 42.58 6.04
C ASP A 233 -23.63 41.59 7.16
N HIS A 234 -22.79 41.56 8.21
CA HIS A 234 -23.20 40.95 9.48
C HIS A 234 -23.49 41.97 10.56
N ARG A 235 -23.87 43.23 10.21
CA ARG A 235 -24.28 44.21 11.20
C ARG A 235 -25.79 44.32 11.42
N ARG A 236 -26.55 43.30 11.10
CA ARG A 236 -27.97 43.22 11.41
C ARG A 236 -28.37 41.87 11.94
N CYS A 237 -27.97 41.52 13.13
CA CYS A 237 -28.62 40.53 13.98
C CYS A 237 -28.11 40.64 15.41
N LEU A 238 -28.52 41.71 16.12
CA LEU A 238 -28.74 41.66 17.56
C LEU A 238 -29.90 42.58 17.89
N PRO A 239 -30.89 42.11 18.65
CA PRO A 239 -32.04 42.93 19.11
C PRO A 239 -31.61 43.95 20.15
#